data_4577b1b63dd6d9e5b83ea300cea2a188
#
_entry.id   4577b1b63dd6d9e5b83ea300cea2a188
#
_cell.length_a   1.000
_cell.length_b   1.000
_cell.length_c   1.000
_cell.angle_alpha   90.00
_cell.angle_beta   90.00
_cell.angle_gamma   90.00
#
_symmetry.space_group_name_H-M   'P 1'
#
loop_
_entity.id
_entity.type
_entity.pdbx_description
1 polymer ?
#
loop_
_entity_poly.entity_id
_entity_poly.type
_entity_poly.pdbx_seq_one_letter_code
_entity_poly.pdbx_strand_id
1 'polypeptide(L)'
;EIQTKVKQDIDQQQRDYFLQQQMRTIQDELGGDPADKDIDELRKKAEKKQWKDETKELFFKELGKLERMNPAVAEYSVQLNYLQLMAELPWEHCTTDNLDLNRAKKRLDSDHFGLEEVKDRILEHLAVIKLKGDLKSPILCLYGPPGVGKTSLGKSVAAALKRKFGRISLGGLHDEAEIRGHRRTYIGAMPGRIISAITTAKSTNPVILLDEIDKLAGDYKGDPSSALLEVLDPEQNRTF
;
A
#
# COMPACT_ATOMS: atom_id res chain seq x y z
N GLU A 1 -20.58 -56.99 -8.19
CA GLU A 1 -19.88 -56.05 -7.27
C GLU A 1 -19.40 -54.80 -7.95
N ILE A 2 -18.73 -54.84 -9.14
CA ILE A 2 -18.25 -53.65 -9.85
C ILE A 2 -19.42 -52.78 -10.36
N GLN A 3 -20.48 -53.39 -10.93
CA GLN A 3 -21.65 -52.67 -11.41
C GLN A 3 -22.44 -51.98 -10.29
N THR A 4 -22.46 -52.55 -9.09
CA THR A 4 -23.13 -51.96 -7.93
C THR A 4 -22.37 -50.78 -7.38
N LYS A 5 -21.03 -50.84 -7.36
CA LYS A 5 -20.16 -49.71 -6.99
C LYS A 5 -20.26 -48.55 -7.96
N VAL A 6 -20.21 -48.81 -9.27
CA VAL A 6 -20.34 -47.77 -10.30
C VAL A 6 -21.72 -47.09 -10.22
N LYS A 7 -22.78 -47.84 -9.92
CA LYS A 7 -24.12 -47.26 -9.75
C LYS A 7 -24.20 -46.38 -8.50
N GLN A 8 -23.60 -46.80 -7.40
CA GLN A 8 -23.52 -46.00 -6.18
C GLN A 8 -22.72 -44.72 -6.37
N ASP A 9 -21.59 -44.79 -7.09
CA ASP A 9 -20.74 -43.59 -7.40
C ASP A 9 -21.49 -42.61 -8.29
N ILE A 10 -22.25 -43.08 -9.27
CA ILE A 10 -23.08 -42.24 -10.15
C ILE A 10 -24.22 -41.59 -9.36
N ASP A 11 -24.92 -42.34 -8.52
CA ASP A 11 -26.02 -41.83 -7.68
C ASP A 11 -25.48 -40.79 -6.67
N GLN A 12 -24.27 -40.98 -6.15
CA GLN A 12 -23.63 -40.04 -5.25
C GLN A 12 -23.20 -38.74 -5.98
N GLN A 13 -22.62 -38.85 -7.17
CA GLN A 13 -22.29 -37.69 -8.00
C GLN A 13 -23.51 -36.88 -8.43
N GLN A 14 -24.62 -37.56 -8.78
CA GLN A 14 -25.86 -36.87 -9.12
C GLN A 14 -26.47 -36.16 -7.90
N ARG A 15 -26.41 -36.79 -6.72
CA ARG A 15 -26.86 -36.20 -5.48
C ARG A 15 -26.04 -34.96 -5.08
N ASP A 16 -24.73 -35.06 -5.20
CA ASP A 16 -23.81 -33.95 -4.91
C ASP A 16 -24.01 -32.78 -5.87
N TYR A 17 -24.25 -33.07 -7.16
CA TYR A 17 -24.57 -32.05 -8.15
C TYR A 17 -25.93 -31.36 -7.84
N PHE A 18 -26.96 -32.15 -7.46
CA PHE A 18 -28.25 -31.61 -7.10
C PHE A 18 -28.19 -30.75 -5.83
N LEU A 19 -27.48 -31.20 -4.82
CA LEU A 19 -27.26 -30.41 -3.59
C LEU A 19 -26.48 -29.12 -3.86
N GLN A 20 -25.48 -29.14 -4.74
CA GLN A 20 -24.78 -27.95 -5.16
C GLN A 20 -25.68 -26.95 -5.90
N GLN A 21 -26.57 -27.45 -6.78
CA GLN A 21 -27.58 -26.61 -7.44
C GLN A 21 -28.55 -26.00 -6.46
N GLN A 22 -29.10 -26.80 -5.52
CA GLN A 22 -29.97 -26.26 -4.47
C GLN A 22 -29.29 -25.21 -3.62
N MET A 23 -28.05 -25.44 -3.22
CA MET A 23 -27.27 -24.48 -2.45
C MET A 23 -27.07 -23.17 -3.23
N ARG A 24 -26.80 -23.26 -4.53
CA ARG A 24 -26.66 -22.09 -5.40
C ARG A 24 -27.98 -21.31 -5.53
N THR A 25 -29.11 -22.00 -5.70
CA THR A 25 -30.42 -21.35 -5.75
C THR A 25 -30.78 -20.68 -4.43
N ILE A 26 -30.47 -21.32 -3.30
CA ILE A 26 -30.68 -20.74 -1.96
C ILE A 26 -29.76 -19.51 -1.75
N GLN A 27 -28.50 -19.57 -2.20
CA GLN A 27 -27.60 -18.44 -2.16
C GLN A 27 -28.11 -17.27 -3.01
N ASP A 28 -28.60 -17.52 -4.19
CA ASP A 28 -29.22 -16.51 -5.07
C ASP A 28 -30.46 -15.86 -4.42
N GLU A 29 -31.29 -16.63 -3.75
CA GLU A 29 -32.48 -16.13 -2.99
C GLU A 29 -32.08 -15.33 -1.74
N LEU A 30 -30.97 -15.68 -1.10
CA LEU A 30 -30.41 -14.95 0.06
C LEU A 30 -29.63 -13.69 -0.35
N GLY A 31 -29.57 -13.35 -1.63
CA GLY A 31 -28.95 -12.12 -2.13
C GLY A 31 -27.61 -12.32 -2.81
N GLY A 32 -27.35 -13.48 -3.38
CA GLY A 32 -26.14 -13.82 -4.16
C GLY A 32 -24.97 -14.34 -3.31
N ASP A 33 -24.01 -14.96 -3.99
CA ASP A 33 -22.78 -15.41 -3.34
C ASP A 33 -21.98 -14.19 -2.83
N PRO A 34 -21.54 -14.19 -1.56
CA PRO A 34 -20.64 -13.14 -1.06
C PRO A 34 -19.42 -12.90 -1.97
N ALA A 35 -18.89 -13.96 -2.59
CA ALA A 35 -17.77 -13.87 -3.53
C ALA A 35 -18.14 -13.06 -4.80
N ASP A 36 -19.32 -13.24 -5.35
CA ASP A 36 -19.78 -12.50 -6.51
C ASP A 36 -19.97 -11.00 -6.19
N LYS A 37 -20.42 -10.69 -4.96
CA LYS A 37 -20.53 -9.31 -4.49
C LYS A 37 -19.18 -8.62 -4.37
N ASP A 38 -18.18 -9.30 -3.82
CA ASP A 38 -16.82 -8.78 -3.71
C ASP A 38 -16.23 -8.47 -5.08
N ILE A 39 -16.46 -9.36 -6.05
CA ILE A 39 -16.03 -9.19 -7.45
C ILE A 39 -16.71 -7.99 -8.10
N ASP A 40 -18.03 -7.87 -7.94
CA ASP A 40 -18.80 -6.74 -8.48
C ASP A 40 -18.39 -5.40 -7.86
N GLU A 41 -18.10 -5.38 -6.55
CA GLU A 41 -17.59 -4.19 -5.88
C GLU A 41 -16.21 -3.79 -6.40
N LEU A 42 -15.31 -4.76 -6.59
CA LEU A 42 -13.98 -4.53 -7.16
C LEU A 42 -14.09 -3.98 -8.59
N ARG A 43 -14.98 -4.54 -9.41
CA ARG A 43 -15.23 -4.07 -10.78
C ARG A 43 -15.72 -2.62 -10.77
N LYS A 44 -16.71 -2.29 -9.95
CA LYS A 44 -17.25 -0.93 -9.80
C LYS A 44 -16.22 0.07 -9.28
N LYS A 45 -15.34 -0.36 -8.35
CA LYS A 45 -14.24 0.47 -7.85
C LYS A 45 -13.21 0.74 -8.95
N ALA A 46 -12.86 -0.28 -9.73
CA ALA A 46 -11.89 -0.18 -10.81
C ALA A 46 -12.34 0.76 -11.95
N GLU A 47 -13.63 0.69 -12.32
CA GLU A 47 -14.22 1.55 -13.36
C GLU A 47 -14.19 3.04 -13.01
N LYS A 48 -14.22 3.35 -11.71
CA LYS A 48 -14.15 4.75 -11.21
C LYS A 48 -12.73 5.29 -11.15
N LYS A 49 -11.70 4.44 -11.28
CA LYS A 49 -10.30 4.84 -11.19
C LYS A 49 -9.77 5.28 -12.56
N GLN A 50 -8.96 6.32 -12.54
CA GLN A 50 -8.25 6.81 -13.73
C GLN A 50 -6.88 6.11 -13.81
N TRP A 51 -6.89 4.82 -14.11
CA TRP A 51 -5.66 4.04 -14.24
C TRP A 51 -5.08 4.19 -15.65
N LYS A 52 -3.76 4.04 -15.76
CA LYS A 52 -3.11 3.81 -17.05
C LYS A 52 -3.61 2.51 -17.66
N ASP A 53 -3.64 2.45 -18.99
CA ASP A 53 -4.16 1.29 -19.72
C ASP A 53 -3.51 -0.02 -19.29
N GLU A 54 -2.17 -0.04 -19.12
CA GLU A 54 -1.43 -1.21 -18.64
C GLU A 54 -1.90 -1.71 -17.26
N THR A 55 -2.13 -0.79 -16.33
CA THR A 55 -2.60 -1.12 -14.96
C THR A 55 -4.03 -1.64 -15.00
N LYS A 56 -4.86 -1.02 -15.82
CA LYS A 56 -6.25 -1.42 -16.03
C LYS A 56 -6.36 -2.81 -16.63
N GLU A 57 -5.61 -3.09 -17.69
CA GLU A 57 -5.54 -4.41 -18.30
C GLU A 57 -5.08 -5.49 -17.32
N LEU A 58 -4.01 -5.20 -16.55
CA LEU A 58 -3.51 -6.11 -15.52
C LEU A 58 -4.60 -6.41 -14.49
N PHE A 59 -5.28 -5.38 -13.97
CA PHE A 59 -6.33 -5.55 -12.99
C PHE A 59 -7.48 -6.43 -13.48
N PHE A 60 -8.01 -6.15 -14.66
CA PHE A 60 -9.12 -6.94 -15.22
C PHE A 60 -8.71 -8.37 -15.61
N LYS A 61 -7.46 -8.56 -16.04
CA LYS A 61 -6.90 -9.91 -16.26
C LYS A 61 -6.84 -10.71 -14.95
N GLU A 62 -6.39 -10.09 -13.88
CA GLU A 62 -6.30 -10.73 -12.57
C GLU A 62 -7.70 -10.93 -11.94
N LEU A 63 -8.64 -10.01 -12.17
CA LEU A 63 -10.05 -10.15 -11.75
C LEU A 63 -10.71 -11.34 -12.47
N GLY A 64 -10.50 -11.49 -13.78
CA GLY A 64 -11.01 -12.63 -14.53
C GLY A 64 -10.40 -13.98 -14.12
N LYS A 65 -9.22 -13.99 -13.47
CA LYS A 65 -8.71 -15.20 -12.82
C LYS A 65 -9.48 -15.49 -11.53
N LEU A 66 -9.73 -14.45 -10.70
CA LEU A 66 -10.47 -14.58 -9.46
C LEU A 66 -11.88 -15.15 -9.69
N GLU A 67 -12.57 -14.69 -10.73
CA GLU A 67 -13.91 -15.14 -11.12
C GLU A 67 -13.98 -16.65 -11.43
N ARG A 68 -12.86 -17.23 -11.86
CA ARG A 68 -12.76 -18.66 -12.21
C ARG A 68 -12.24 -19.53 -11.06
N MET A 69 -11.82 -18.91 -9.97
CA MET A 69 -11.26 -19.62 -8.82
C MET A 69 -12.38 -20.08 -7.90
N ASN A 70 -12.20 -21.23 -7.28
CA ASN A 70 -13.10 -21.69 -6.24
C ASN A 70 -12.89 -20.85 -4.96
N PRO A 71 -13.92 -20.17 -4.42
CA PRO A 71 -13.81 -19.35 -3.20
C PRO A 71 -13.32 -20.12 -1.96
N ALA A 72 -13.46 -21.45 -1.94
CA ALA A 72 -13.04 -22.28 -0.81
C ALA A 72 -11.53 -22.54 -0.74
N VAL A 73 -10.76 -22.19 -1.80
CA VAL A 73 -9.30 -22.38 -1.80
C VAL A 73 -8.58 -21.16 -1.24
N ALA A 74 -7.46 -21.39 -0.57
CA ALA A 74 -6.69 -20.33 0.08
C ALA A 74 -6.17 -19.28 -0.91
N GLU A 75 -5.84 -19.68 -2.14
CA GLU A 75 -5.37 -18.83 -3.22
C GLU A 75 -6.40 -17.76 -3.61
N TYR A 76 -7.71 -18.04 -3.45
CA TYR A 76 -8.77 -17.07 -3.67
C TYR A 76 -8.61 -15.84 -2.77
N SER A 77 -8.39 -16.05 -1.48
CA SER A 77 -8.19 -14.96 -0.51
C SER A 77 -6.94 -14.14 -0.82
N VAL A 78 -5.86 -14.79 -1.25
CA VAL A 78 -4.63 -14.10 -1.66
C VAL A 78 -4.88 -13.21 -2.87
N GLN A 79 -5.58 -13.74 -3.88
CA GLN A 79 -5.91 -13.01 -5.09
C GLN A 79 -6.88 -11.85 -4.82
N LEU A 80 -7.89 -12.08 -3.98
CA LEU A 80 -8.85 -11.06 -3.57
C LEU A 80 -8.15 -9.90 -2.85
N ASN A 81 -7.30 -10.18 -1.86
CA ASN A 81 -6.56 -9.17 -1.11
C ASN A 81 -5.64 -8.34 -2.03
N TYR A 82 -5.00 -8.97 -3.00
CA TYR A 82 -4.18 -8.27 -3.98
C TYR A 82 -5.00 -7.28 -4.83
N LEU A 83 -6.16 -7.70 -5.33
CA LEU A 83 -7.04 -6.85 -6.12
C LEU A 83 -7.66 -5.73 -5.27
N GLN A 84 -8.01 -6.02 -4.02
CA GLN A 84 -8.47 -5.00 -3.08
C GLN A 84 -7.40 -3.93 -2.85
N LEU A 85 -6.15 -4.34 -2.60
CA LEU A 85 -5.03 -3.40 -2.45
C LEU A 85 -4.82 -2.56 -3.70
N MET A 86 -4.83 -3.16 -4.90
CA MET A 86 -4.75 -2.42 -6.17
C MET A 86 -5.87 -1.38 -6.30
N ALA A 87 -7.09 -1.74 -5.92
CA ALA A 87 -8.23 -0.84 -5.97
C ALA A 87 -8.17 0.27 -4.89
N GLU A 88 -7.53 0.04 -3.75
CA GLU A 88 -7.38 1.02 -2.67
C GLU A 88 -6.26 2.01 -2.89
N LEU A 89 -5.20 1.63 -3.60
CA LEU A 89 -4.08 2.52 -3.88
C LEU A 89 -4.53 3.82 -4.56
N PRO A 90 -3.95 4.97 -4.17
CA PRO A 90 -4.34 6.28 -4.68
C PRO A 90 -3.67 6.59 -6.03
N TRP A 91 -3.89 5.73 -7.05
CA TRP A 91 -3.35 5.91 -8.39
C TRP A 91 -3.63 7.34 -8.89
N GLU A 92 -2.60 8.04 -9.35
CA GLU A 92 -2.68 9.39 -9.94
C GLU A 92 -3.30 10.49 -9.05
N HIS A 93 -3.64 10.17 -7.81
CA HIS A 93 -4.18 11.16 -6.87
C HIS A 93 -3.04 11.89 -6.17
N CYS A 94 -2.48 12.92 -6.84
CA CYS A 94 -1.48 13.80 -6.24
C CYS A 94 -2.13 15.02 -5.59
N THR A 95 -1.64 15.41 -4.43
CA THR A 95 -1.95 16.72 -3.86
C THR A 95 -1.14 17.80 -4.58
N THR A 96 -1.75 18.96 -4.83
CA THR A 96 -1.04 20.10 -5.43
C THR A 96 -0.10 20.73 -4.42
N ASP A 97 1.19 20.76 -4.74
CA ASP A 97 2.22 21.29 -3.85
C ASP A 97 2.12 22.80 -3.71
N ASN A 98 2.28 23.27 -2.49
CA ASN A 98 2.45 24.67 -2.20
C ASN A 98 3.93 24.98 -1.91
N LEU A 99 4.62 25.56 -2.87
CA LEU A 99 6.03 25.93 -2.77
C LEU A 99 6.23 27.43 -2.46
N ASP A 100 5.32 28.02 -1.69
CA ASP A 100 5.46 29.37 -1.15
C ASP A 100 6.35 29.34 0.11
N LEU A 101 7.61 29.76 -0.06
CA LEU A 101 8.62 29.77 1.00
C LEU A 101 8.25 30.69 2.17
N ASN A 102 7.57 31.81 1.91
CA ASN A 102 7.14 32.74 2.96
C ASN A 102 6.07 32.09 3.84
N ARG A 103 5.15 31.38 3.23
CA ARG A 103 4.12 30.63 3.95
C ARG A 103 4.72 29.44 4.71
N ALA A 104 5.68 28.73 4.11
CA ALA A 104 6.40 27.64 4.77
C ALA A 104 7.15 28.15 6.00
N LYS A 105 7.86 29.28 5.89
CA LYS A 105 8.55 29.91 7.02
C LYS A 105 7.58 30.26 8.14
N LYS A 106 6.50 30.97 7.84
CA LYS A 106 5.47 31.32 8.83
C LYS A 106 4.90 30.11 9.54
N ARG A 107 4.70 29.00 8.81
CA ARG A 107 4.20 27.75 9.38
C ARG A 107 5.21 27.13 10.34
N LEU A 108 6.47 27.02 9.93
CA LEU A 108 7.55 26.49 10.76
C LEU A 108 7.76 27.33 12.03
N ASP A 109 7.69 28.67 11.92
CA ASP A 109 7.84 29.57 13.06
C ASP A 109 6.67 29.49 14.03
N SER A 110 5.45 29.27 13.54
CA SER A 110 4.28 29.11 14.39
C SER A 110 4.26 27.78 15.16
N ASP A 111 4.78 26.74 14.53
CA ASP A 111 4.72 25.38 15.10
C ASP A 111 5.93 25.05 16.00
N HIS A 112 7.06 25.76 15.80
CA HIS A 112 8.33 25.45 16.47
C HIS A 112 9.02 26.72 16.95
N PHE A 113 9.31 26.79 18.25
CA PHE A 113 10.11 27.86 18.82
C PHE A 113 11.61 27.57 18.67
N GLY A 114 12.40 28.55 18.26
CA GLY A 114 13.84 28.37 18.00
C GLY A 114 14.10 27.48 16.78
N LEU A 115 15.21 26.74 16.78
CA LEU A 115 15.63 25.85 15.69
C LEU A 115 15.85 26.57 14.37
N GLU A 116 16.34 27.80 14.39
CA GLU A 116 16.49 28.66 13.20
C GLU A 116 17.31 28.00 12.09
N GLU A 117 18.46 27.41 12.44
CA GLU A 117 19.32 26.70 11.46
C GLU A 117 18.60 25.52 10.78
N VAL A 118 17.81 24.78 11.54
CA VAL A 118 17.03 23.65 11.00
C VAL A 118 15.90 24.15 10.07
N LYS A 119 15.21 25.21 10.49
CA LYS A 119 14.16 25.83 9.66
C LYS A 119 14.72 26.39 8.37
N ASP A 120 15.84 27.11 8.43
CA ASP A 120 16.52 27.65 7.25
C ASP A 120 16.93 26.54 6.31
N ARG A 121 17.49 25.45 6.83
CA ARG A 121 17.85 24.29 6.01
C ARG A 121 16.66 23.62 5.35
N ILE A 122 15.52 23.53 6.04
CA ILE A 122 14.27 23.04 5.46
C ILE A 122 13.80 24.00 4.34
N LEU A 123 13.84 25.31 4.56
CA LEU A 123 13.46 26.31 3.56
C LEU A 123 14.35 26.28 2.31
N GLU A 124 15.67 26.11 2.49
CA GLU A 124 16.62 25.92 1.38
C GLU A 124 16.25 24.68 0.57
N HIS A 125 15.95 23.56 1.24
CA HIS A 125 15.54 22.33 0.59
C HIS A 125 14.25 22.54 -0.24
N LEU A 126 13.24 23.21 0.34
CA LEU A 126 12.00 23.53 -0.35
C LEU A 126 12.24 24.50 -1.55
N ALA A 127 13.21 25.42 -1.42
CA ALA A 127 13.60 26.31 -2.52
C ALA A 127 14.24 25.53 -3.66
N VAL A 128 15.09 24.54 -3.36
CA VAL A 128 15.69 23.65 -4.37
C VAL A 128 14.61 22.87 -5.11
N ILE A 129 13.65 22.30 -4.40
CA ILE A 129 12.50 21.59 -5.01
C ILE A 129 11.75 22.53 -5.96
N LYS A 130 11.50 23.77 -5.51
CA LYS A 130 10.79 24.79 -6.31
C LYS A 130 11.53 25.14 -7.59
N LEU A 131 12.85 25.30 -7.53
CA LEU A 131 13.70 25.67 -8.66
C LEU A 131 13.87 24.52 -9.66
N LYS A 132 14.05 23.31 -9.14
CA LYS A 132 14.35 22.13 -9.94
C LYS A 132 13.13 21.60 -10.69
N GLY A 133 11.93 21.83 -10.13
CA GLY A 133 10.68 21.31 -10.70
C GLY A 133 10.59 19.78 -10.74
N ASP A 134 11.62 19.08 -10.23
CA ASP A 134 11.72 17.63 -10.22
C ASP A 134 11.63 17.12 -8.77
N LEU A 135 10.79 16.10 -8.58
CA LEU A 135 10.56 15.45 -7.29
C LEU A 135 11.71 14.54 -6.84
N LYS A 136 12.76 14.40 -7.63
CA LYS A 136 13.99 13.69 -7.26
C LYS A 136 14.83 14.53 -6.28
N SER A 137 14.20 14.94 -5.19
CA SER A 137 14.85 15.73 -4.15
C SER A 137 15.66 14.85 -3.21
N PRO A 138 16.80 15.34 -2.72
CA PRO A 138 17.53 14.65 -1.67
C PRO A 138 16.66 14.51 -0.42
N ILE A 139 16.86 13.42 0.29
CA ILE A 139 16.14 13.10 1.50
C ILE A 139 16.64 13.98 2.64
N LEU A 140 15.71 14.58 3.41
CA LEU A 140 16.07 15.32 4.62
C LEU A 140 16.33 14.34 5.77
N CYS A 141 17.53 14.36 6.31
CA CYS A 141 17.88 13.61 7.51
C CYS A 141 17.90 14.54 8.72
N LEU A 142 17.02 14.28 9.70
CA LEU A 142 16.93 15.01 10.95
C LEU A 142 17.61 14.22 12.06
N TYR A 143 18.78 14.69 12.50
CA TYR A 143 19.57 14.10 13.59
C TYR A 143 19.49 14.97 14.85
N GLY A 144 19.41 14.34 16.01
CA GLY A 144 19.41 15.04 17.29
C GLY A 144 18.82 14.19 18.43
N PRO A 145 18.90 14.69 19.70
CA PRO A 145 18.42 13.96 20.86
C PRO A 145 16.91 13.67 20.80
N PRO A 146 16.41 12.72 21.58
CA PRO A 146 14.98 12.47 21.69
C PRO A 146 14.26 13.70 22.27
N GLY A 147 12.99 13.88 21.89
CA GLY A 147 12.15 14.95 22.45
C GLY A 147 12.28 16.34 21.83
N VAL A 148 13.24 16.58 20.93
CA VAL A 148 13.45 17.90 20.28
C VAL A 148 12.42 18.24 19.18
N GLY A 149 11.46 17.39 18.93
CA GLY A 149 10.39 17.68 17.96
C GLY A 149 10.65 17.25 16.52
N LYS A 150 11.56 16.29 16.25
CA LYS A 150 11.83 15.79 14.87
C LYS A 150 10.56 15.36 14.15
N THR A 151 9.69 14.62 14.80
CA THR A 151 8.43 14.14 14.22
C THR A 151 7.45 15.27 13.93
N SER A 152 7.37 16.29 14.80
CA SER A 152 6.53 17.46 14.59
C SER A 152 7.04 18.35 13.45
N LEU A 153 8.37 18.47 13.28
CA LEU A 153 8.96 19.14 12.12
C LEU A 153 8.52 18.49 10.81
N GLY A 154 8.55 17.16 10.70
CA GLY A 154 8.07 16.46 9.52
C GLY A 154 6.59 16.74 9.21
N LYS A 155 5.73 16.82 10.25
CA LYS A 155 4.33 17.22 10.07
C LYS A 155 4.18 18.65 9.58
N SER A 156 4.99 19.58 10.10
CA SER A 156 4.94 20.99 9.69
C SER A 156 5.43 21.18 8.26
N VAL A 157 6.43 20.41 7.82
CA VAL A 157 6.86 20.38 6.41
C VAL A 157 5.73 19.88 5.51
N ALA A 158 5.08 18.78 5.88
CA ALA A 158 3.95 18.25 5.11
C ALA A 158 2.80 19.27 5.01
N ALA A 159 2.47 19.94 6.12
CA ALA A 159 1.45 20.97 6.18
C ALA A 159 1.82 22.21 5.33
N ALA A 160 3.09 22.62 5.33
CA ALA A 160 3.59 23.73 4.52
C ALA A 160 3.45 23.44 3.02
N LEU A 161 3.79 22.20 2.62
CA LEU A 161 3.64 21.72 1.24
C LEU A 161 2.20 21.40 0.84
N LYS A 162 1.25 21.36 1.78
CA LYS A 162 -0.11 20.85 1.60
C LYS A 162 -0.15 19.36 1.20
N ARG A 163 0.87 18.61 1.54
CA ARG A 163 0.90 17.16 1.33
C ARG A 163 0.31 16.41 2.52
N LYS A 164 -0.16 15.21 2.27
CA LYS A 164 -0.52 14.27 3.34
C LYS A 164 0.73 13.83 4.07
N PHE A 165 0.59 13.46 5.34
CA PHE A 165 1.69 13.02 6.19
C PHE A 165 1.52 11.54 6.55
N GLY A 166 2.57 10.76 6.37
CA GLY A 166 2.69 9.38 6.82
C GLY A 166 3.88 9.25 7.77
N ARG A 167 3.76 8.41 8.80
CA ARG A 167 4.86 8.04 9.70
C ARG A 167 5.04 6.54 9.69
N ILE A 168 6.27 6.10 9.51
CA ILE A 168 6.67 4.70 9.60
C ILE A 168 7.74 4.63 10.68
N SER A 169 7.46 3.90 11.78
CA SER A 169 8.47 3.59 12.79
C SER A 169 9.26 2.38 12.31
N LEU A 170 10.56 2.55 12.21
CA LEU A 170 11.51 1.51 11.80
C LEU A 170 12.13 0.80 13.00
N GLY A 171 11.94 1.34 14.21
CA GLY A 171 12.42 0.72 15.44
C GLY A 171 11.76 -0.63 15.68
N GLY A 172 12.60 -1.68 15.87
CA GLY A 172 12.12 -3.04 16.11
C GLY A 172 11.74 -3.81 14.83
N LEU A 173 12.05 -3.29 13.65
CA LEU A 173 11.96 -4.07 12.41
C LEU A 173 13.13 -5.04 12.32
N HIS A 174 12.82 -6.30 12.08
CA HIS A 174 13.79 -7.38 11.97
C HIS A 174 13.75 -8.09 10.61
N ASP A 175 12.67 -7.91 9.83
CA ASP A 175 12.45 -8.57 8.56
C ASP A 175 12.33 -7.53 7.43
N GLU A 176 13.10 -7.73 6.34
CA GLU A 176 12.97 -6.89 5.13
C GLU A 176 11.59 -6.95 4.51
N ALA A 177 10.87 -8.08 4.70
CA ALA A 177 9.51 -8.25 4.21
C ALA A 177 8.52 -7.25 4.83
N GLU A 178 8.81 -6.69 6.01
CA GLU A 178 7.99 -5.62 6.58
C GLU A 178 8.09 -4.32 5.77
N ILE A 179 9.23 -4.07 5.10
CA ILE A 179 9.43 -2.89 4.25
C ILE A 179 8.93 -3.16 2.84
N ARG A 180 9.38 -4.26 2.22
CA ARG A 180 9.03 -4.64 0.85
C ARG A 180 7.62 -5.20 0.70
N GLY A 181 7.12 -5.87 1.73
CA GLY A 181 5.93 -6.73 1.67
C GLY A 181 6.29 -8.21 1.48
N HIS A 182 5.33 -9.06 1.77
CA HIS A 182 5.49 -10.50 1.59
C HIS A 182 5.24 -10.90 0.13
N ARG A 183 5.88 -11.98 -0.30
CA ARG A 183 5.60 -12.54 -1.62
C ARG A 183 4.12 -12.89 -1.73
N ARG A 184 3.49 -12.48 -2.82
CA ARG A 184 2.06 -12.66 -3.10
C ARG A 184 1.56 -14.11 -2.94
N THR A 185 2.43 -15.10 -3.13
CA THR A 185 2.09 -16.53 -3.03
C THR A 185 1.86 -17.03 -1.61
N TYR A 186 2.21 -16.24 -0.59
CA TYR A 186 2.00 -16.64 0.80
C TYR A 186 0.59 -16.28 1.27
N ILE A 187 -0.06 -17.23 1.96
CA ILE A 187 -1.32 -17.00 2.66
C ILE A 187 -1.07 -15.95 3.76
N GLY A 188 -1.85 -14.87 3.77
CA GLY A 188 -1.65 -13.76 4.69
C GLY A 188 -0.56 -12.78 4.25
N ALA A 189 -0.13 -12.81 2.99
CA ALA A 189 0.78 -11.81 2.44
C ALA A 189 0.24 -10.40 2.65
N MET A 190 1.06 -9.55 3.28
CA MET A 190 0.72 -8.15 3.54
C MET A 190 1.63 -7.23 2.72
N PRO A 191 1.10 -6.08 2.27
CA PRO A 191 1.93 -5.07 1.61
C PRO A 191 2.98 -4.52 2.57
N GLY A 192 4.10 -4.06 2.02
CA GLY A 192 5.12 -3.39 2.79
C GLY A 192 4.61 -2.11 3.47
N ARG A 193 5.27 -1.69 4.53
CA ARG A 193 4.87 -0.51 5.34
C ARG A 193 4.81 0.77 4.53
N ILE A 194 5.63 0.90 3.48
CA ILE A 194 5.64 2.08 2.60
C ILE A 194 4.34 2.13 1.78
N ILE A 195 3.97 1.02 1.14
CA ILE A 195 2.73 0.91 0.39
C ILE A 195 1.52 1.14 1.30
N SER A 196 1.54 0.56 2.51
CA SER A 196 0.49 0.77 3.53
C SER A 196 0.38 2.24 3.95
N ALA A 197 1.51 2.95 4.08
CA ALA A 197 1.52 4.38 4.40
C ALA A 197 0.94 5.23 3.27
N ILE A 198 1.24 4.90 2.01
CA ILE A 198 0.69 5.57 0.82
C ILE A 198 -0.82 5.33 0.73
N THR A 199 -1.28 4.09 0.93
CA THR A 199 -2.71 3.75 0.94
C THR A 199 -3.46 4.52 2.03
N THR A 200 -2.89 4.59 3.23
CA THR A 200 -3.47 5.33 4.37
C THR A 200 -3.50 6.84 4.11
N ALA A 201 -2.47 7.38 3.48
CA ALA A 201 -2.39 8.80 3.12
C ALA A 201 -3.38 9.18 2.01
N LYS A 202 -3.88 8.22 1.23
CA LYS A 202 -4.80 8.43 0.08
C LYS A 202 -4.24 9.46 -0.92
N SER A 203 -2.94 9.48 -1.12
CA SER A 203 -2.23 10.35 -2.06
C SER A 203 -0.93 9.69 -2.51
N THR A 204 -0.53 9.89 -3.76
CA THR A 204 0.71 9.34 -4.31
C THR A 204 1.96 10.11 -3.91
N ASN A 205 1.80 11.34 -3.42
CA ASN A 205 2.91 12.23 -3.02
C ASN A 205 2.88 12.63 -1.54
N PRO A 206 2.66 11.72 -0.58
CA PRO A 206 2.71 12.07 0.84
C PRO A 206 4.15 12.40 1.26
N VAL A 207 4.28 13.18 2.32
CA VAL A 207 5.56 13.26 3.07
C VAL A 207 5.59 12.08 4.02
N ILE A 208 6.53 11.18 3.82
CA ILE A 208 6.72 10.01 4.69
C ILE A 208 7.90 10.27 5.61
N LEU A 209 7.66 10.19 6.90
CA LEU A 209 8.69 10.22 7.93
C LEU A 209 9.08 8.79 8.29
N LEU A 210 10.34 8.45 8.04
CA LEU A 210 10.96 7.23 8.52
C LEU A 210 11.59 7.54 9.89
N ASP A 211 10.98 7.03 10.96
CA ASP A 211 11.38 7.35 12.34
C ASP A 211 12.16 6.18 12.95
N GLU A 212 13.09 6.50 13.84
CA GLU A 212 13.90 5.51 14.57
C GLU A 212 14.79 4.63 13.66
N ILE A 213 15.35 5.22 12.60
CA ILE A 213 16.24 4.51 11.66
C ILE A 213 17.50 3.97 12.35
N ASP A 214 17.94 4.61 13.43
CA ASP A 214 19.06 4.22 14.27
C ASP A 214 18.83 2.94 15.08
N LYS A 215 17.57 2.50 15.16
CA LYS A 215 17.18 1.27 15.87
C LYS A 215 16.93 0.08 14.94
N LEU A 216 17.27 0.21 13.66
CA LEU A 216 17.27 -0.93 12.75
C LEU A 216 18.35 -1.90 13.17
N ALA A 217 17.96 -3.12 13.49
CA ALA A 217 18.89 -4.20 13.79
C ALA A 217 18.85 -5.20 12.63
N GLY A 218 20.01 -5.47 12.05
CA GLY A 218 20.17 -6.60 11.14
C GLY A 218 20.23 -7.89 11.94
N ASP A 219 19.30 -8.80 11.69
CA ASP A 219 19.29 -10.15 12.24
C ASP A 219 19.54 -11.20 11.15
N TYR A 220 19.77 -12.45 11.54
CA TYR A 220 19.97 -13.59 10.64
C TYR A 220 18.78 -13.83 9.65
N LYS A 221 17.64 -13.15 9.80
CA LYS A 221 16.41 -13.32 9.00
C LYS A 221 16.28 -12.33 7.85
N GLY A 222 17.16 -11.36 7.72
CA GLY A 222 17.11 -10.36 6.66
C GLY A 222 17.80 -9.06 7.09
N ASP A 223 18.06 -8.21 6.11
CA ASP A 223 18.64 -6.88 6.34
C ASP A 223 17.65 -5.79 5.91
N PRO A 224 16.84 -5.26 6.85
CA PRO A 224 15.94 -4.15 6.55
C PRO A 224 16.65 -2.93 5.98
N SER A 225 17.95 -2.76 6.28
CA SER A 225 18.74 -1.63 5.78
C SER A 225 18.94 -1.72 4.27
N SER A 226 19.11 -2.94 3.72
CA SER A 226 19.24 -3.14 2.27
C SER A 226 17.94 -2.81 1.54
N ALA A 227 16.80 -3.18 2.10
CA ALA A 227 15.48 -2.81 1.55
C ALA A 227 15.26 -1.29 1.57
N LEU A 228 15.72 -0.61 2.63
CA LEU A 228 15.64 0.85 2.69
C LEU A 228 16.56 1.53 1.67
N LEU A 229 17.76 1.03 1.43
CA LEU A 229 18.64 1.56 0.40
C LEU A 229 17.98 1.55 -0.97
N GLU A 230 17.30 0.45 -1.30
CA GLU A 230 16.57 0.33 -2.56
C GLU A 230 15.39 1.31 -2.66
N VAL A 231 14.64 1.49 -1.56
CA VAL A 231 13.53 2.47 -1.49
C VAL A 231 14.02 3.91 -1.64
N LEU A 232 15.16 4.24 -0.99
CA LEU A 232 15.66 5.60 -0.93
C LEU A 232 16.46 6.01 -2.17
N ASP A 233 16.94 5.04 -2.96
CA ASP A 233 17.65 5.31 -4.21
C ASP A 233 16.64 5.57 -5.34
N PRO A 234 16.61 6.78 -5.96
CA PRO A 234 15.71 7.11 -7.04
C PRO A 234 15.86 6.23 -8.30
N GLU A 235 17.01 5.57 -8.47
CA GLU A 235 17.24 4.69 -9.62
C GLU A 235 16.67 3.29 -9.36
N GLN A 236 16.75 2.80 -8.12
CA GLN A 236 16.33 1.47 -7.73
C GLN A 236 14.84 1.40 -7.34
N ASN A 237 14.30 2.48 -6.78
CA ASN A 237 12.90 2.48 -6.28
C ASN A 237 11.82 2.29 -7.35
N ARG A 238 12.18 2.33 -8.63
CA ARG A 238 11.23 2.05 -9.72
C ARG A 238 10.81 0.59 -9.80
N THR A 239 11.62 -0.30 -9.25
CA THR A 239 11.42 -1.76 -9.27
C THR A 239 11.07 -2.33 -7.91
N PHE A 240 10.91 -1.46 -6.92
CA PHE A 240 10.58 -1.80 -5.53
C PHE A 240 9.16 -2.36 -5.37
#